data_e4b62296877d565ca71d63f8f8ae5bb9
#
_entry.id   e4b62296877d565ca71d63f8f8ae5bb9
#
_cell.length_a   1.000
_cell.length_b   1.000
_cell.length_c   1.000
_cell.angle_alpha   90.00
_cell.angle_beta   90.00
_cell.angle_gamma   90.00
#
_symmetry.space_group_name_H-M   'P 1'
#
loop_
_entity.id
_entity.type
_entity.pdbx_description
1 polymer ?
#
loop_
_entity_poly.entity_id
_entity_poly.type
_entity_poly.pdbx_seq_one_letter_code
_entity_poly.pdbx_strand_id
1 'polypeptide(L)'
;MAKKLSIAFIWHMHQPVYKSDQNGIYLMPWVRLRAVKDYLDMLLVMDKFPGLKLNFNLVPMLVSSIYDYGYNGAHDIFSRLTITPVEDLSDDEKEFILNHFFDANYQNMVLPNTEYKKLYDKRFQNADLGINDFSPQEYSDIMALSLIHI
;
A
#
# COMPACT_ATOMS: atom_id res chain seq x y z
N MET A 1 -20.96 33.93 -34.32
CA MET A 1 -21.29 32.77 -33.48
C MET A 1 -20.09 32.48 -32.59
N ALA A 2 -20.27 32.39 -31.28
CA ALA A 2 -19.17 32.02 -30.40
C ALA A 2 -18.80 30.53 -30.64
N LYS A 3 -17.51 30.27 -30.85
CA LYS A 3 -17.02 28.89 -30.99
C LYS A 3 -17.17 28.17 -29.63
N LYS A 4 -17.90 27.06 -29.64
CA LYS A 4 -17.98 26.19 -28.44
C LYS A 4 -16.66 25.43 -28.26
N LEU A 5 -16.07 25.54 -27.07
CA LEU A 5 -14.94 24.73 -26.68
C LEU A 5 -15.49 23.47 -26.00
N SER A 6 -14.97 22.30 -26.40
CA SER A 6 -15.24 21.03 -25.73
C SER A 6 -13.95 20.56 -25.04
N ILE A 7 -14.06 20.17 -23.78
CA ILE A 7 -12.95 19.65 -22.97
C ILE A 7 -13.27 18.20 -22.63
N ALA A 8 -12.34 17.29 -22.87
CA ALA A 8 -12.39 15.89 -22.49
C ALA A 8 -11.28 15.58 -21.49
N PHE A 9 -11.64 14.96 -20.37
CA PHE A 9 -10.66 14.47 -19.39
C PHE A 9 -10.52 12.96 -19.56
N ILE A 10 -9.27 12.50 -19.65
CA ILE A 10 -8.92 11.09 -19.70
C ILE A 10 -7.99 10.80 -18.49
N TRP A 11 -8.47 9.98 -17.58
CA TRP A 11 -7.68 9.56 -16.43
C TRP A 11 -6.98 8.24 -16.76
N HIS A 12 -5.67 8.32 -16.91
CA HIS A 12 -4.84 7.17 -17.26
C HIS A 12 -4.38 6.46 -15.99
N MET A 13 -4.87 5.22 -15.79
CA MET A 13 -4.53 4.37 -14.67
C MET A 13 -3.56 3.29 -15.13
N HIS A 14 -2.34 3.36 -14.61
CA HIS A 14 -1.26 2.44 -14.96
C HIS A 14 -0.47 2.03 -13.71
N GLN A 15 -0.11 0.75 -13.64
CA GLN A 15 0.93 0.23 -12.76
C GLN A 15 1.79 -0.76 -13.55
N PRO A 16 3.12 -0.77 -13.35
CA PRO A 16 3.98 -1.83 -13.85
C PRO A 16 3.63 -3.19 -13.26
N VAL A 17 4.14 -4.25 -13.85
CA VAL A 17 4.09 -5.58 -13.25
C VAL A 17 5.16 -5.66 -12.17
N TYR A 18 4.73 -5.74 -10.92
CA TYR A 18 5.62 -5.90 -9.76
C TYR A 18 5.77 -7.37 -9.33
N LYS A 19 5.17 -8.31 -10.07
CA LYS A 19 5.17 -9.73 -9.75
C LYS A 19 6.53 -10.35 -10.06
N SER A 20 7.10 -11.05 -9.09
CA SER A 20 8.31 -11.83 -9.26
C SER A 20 8.03 -13.08 -10.11
N ASP A 21 8.84 -13.31 -11.14
CA ASP A 21 8.76 -14.52 -11.98
C ASP A 21 9.21 -15.79 -11.23
N GLN A 22 9.96 -15.62 -10.12
CA GLN A 22 10.52 -16.75 -9.37
C GLN A 22 9.49 -17.41 -8.44
N ASN A 23 8.68 -16.61 -7.75
CA ASN A 23 7.77 -17.09 -6.70
C ASN A 23 6.33 -16.58 -6.83
N GLY A 24 6.05 -15.75 -7.83
CA GLY A 24 4.72 -15.21 -8.07
C GLY A 24 4.23 -14.16 -7.06
N ILE A 25 5.09 -13.73 -6.11
CA ILE A 25 4.76 -12.70 -5.11
C ILE A 25 4.97 -11.32 -5.72
N TYR A 26 4.10 -10.38 -5.42
CA TYR A 26 4.31 -8.98 -5.77
C TYR A 26 5.32 -8.34 -4.82
N LEU A 27 6.41 -7.79 -5.37
CA LEU A 27 7.49 -7.18 -4.60
C LEU A 27 7.09 -5.81 -4.01
N MET A 28 6.08 -5.16 -4.61
CA MET A 28 5.59 -3.85 -4.20
C MET A 28 4.08 -3.88 -4.03
N PRO A 29 3.53 -3.17 -3.03
CA PRO A 29 2.11 -3.19 -2.71
C PRO A 29 1.26 -2.25 -3.60
N TRP A 30 1.88 -1.56 -4.56
CA TRP A 30 1.28 -0.42 -5.25
C TRP A 30 -0.02 -0.74 -5.99
N VAL A 31 -0.12 -1.92 -6.62
CA VAL A 31 -1.37 -2.30 -7.31
C VAL A 31 -2.51 -2.41 -6.31
N ARG A 32 -2.32 -3.14 -5.21
CA ARG A 32 -3.34 -3.31 -4.16
C ARG A 32 -3.73 -1.97 -3.54
N LEU A 33 -2.73 -1.17 -3.16
CA LEU A 33 -2.96 0.13 -2.53
C LEU A 33 -3.75 1.07 -3.43
N ARG A 34 -3.34 1.21 -4.68
CA ARG A 34 -4.01 2.10 -5.63
C ARG A 34 -5.40 1.59 -5.99
N ALA A 35 -5.59 0.27 -6.07
CA ALA A 35 -6.89 -0.30 -6.38
C ALA A 35 -7.94 -0.02 -5.30
N VAL A 36 -7.60 -0.25 -4.01
CA VAL A 36 -8.56 -0.13 -2.89
C VAL A 36 -8.78 1.30 -2.43
N LYS A 37 -7.91 2.24 -2.79
CA LYS A 37 -7.99 3.63 -2.38
C LYS A 37 -8.16 4.56 -3.58
N ASP A 38 -7.09 4.86 -4.28
CA ASP A 38 -7.10 5.95 -5.27
C ASP A 38 -8.07 5.70 -6.42
N TYR A 39 -8.09 4.49 -7.01
CA TYR A 39 -8.97 4.21 -8.15
C TYR A 39 -10.42 4.10 -7.73
N LEU A 40 -10.69 3.50 -6.58
CA LEU A 40 -12.04 3.42 -6.03
C LEU A 40 -12.55 4.80 -5.61
N ASP A 41 -11.73 5.59 -4.93
CA ASP A 41 -12.10 6.93 -4.45
C ASP A 41 -12.50 7.87 -5.59
N MET A 42 -11.82 7.77 -6.74
CA MET A 42 -12.20 8.55 -7.93
C MET A 42 -13.63 8.27 -8.36
N LEU A 43 -14.05 7.00 -8.39
CA LEU A 43 -15.41 6.61 -8.74
C LEU A 43 -16.42 7.06 -7.69
N LEU A 44 -16.11 6.89 -6.40
CA LEU A 44 -16.97 7.30 -5.29
C LEU A 44 -17.17 8.83 -5.25
N VAL A 45 -16.15 9.60 -5.61
CA VAL A 45 -16.27 11.06 -5.72
C VAL A 45 -17.15 11.44 -6.90
N MET A 46 -17.04 10.75 -8.04
CA MET A 46 -17.87 11.03 -9.22
C MET A 46 -19.35 10.83 -8.98
N ASP A 47 -19.74 9.88 -8.14
CA ASP A 47 -21.15 9.63 -7.81
C ASP A 47 -21.83 10.89 -7.20
N LYS A 48 -21.05 11.79 -6.61
CA LYS A 48 -21.55 13.07 -6.08
C LYS A 48 -21.80 14.13 -7.17
N PHE A 49 -21.33 13.88 -8.38
CA PHE A 49 -21.38 14.83 -9.50
C PHE A 49 -21.96 14.19 -10.78
N PRO A 50 -23.26 13.83 -10.81
CA PRO A 50 -23.86 13.06 -11.91
C PRO A 50 -23.82 13.76 -13.27
N GLY A 51 -23.58 15.08 -13.30
CA GLY A 51 -23.41 15.84 -14.54
C GLY A 51 -21.99 15.80 -15.12
N LEU A 52 -21.01 15.30 -14.37
CA LEU A 52 -19.62 15.21 -14.80
C LEU A 52 -19.41 13.92 -15.61
N LYS A 53 -18.75 14.05 -16.77
CA LYS A 53 -18.39 12.92 -17.63
C LYS A 53 -16.88 12.83 -17.71
N LEU A 54 -16.34 11.70 -17.30
CA LEU A 54 -14.92 11.40 -17.35
C LEU A 54 -14.68 10.11 -18.13
N ASN A 55 -13.49 9.98 -18.68
CA ASN A 55 -13.01 8.75 -19.30
C ASN A 55 -11.89 8.17 -18.46
N PHE A 56 -11.96 6.86 -18.20
CA PHE A 56 -10.91 6.12 -17.51
C PHE A 56 -10.24 5.17 -18.50
N ASN A 57 -8.92 5.22 -18.56
CA ASN A 57 -8.10 4.27 -19.31
C ASN A 57 -7.36 3.38 -18.32
N LEU A 58 -7.80 2.12 -18.24
CA LEU A 58 -7.12 1.09 -17.44
C LEU A 58 -6.27 0.24 -18.38
N VAL A 59 -4.95 0.24 -18.18
CA VAL A 59 -4.06 -0.58 -19.01
C VAL A 59 -4.24 -2.07 -18.69
N PRO A 60 -4.10 -2.97 -19.68
CA PRO A 60 -4.34 -4.42 -19.47
C PRO A 60 -3.53 -5.02 -18.33
N MET A 61 -2.27 -4.60 -18.17
CA MET A 61 -1.39 -5.07 -17.09
C MET A 61 -1.92 -4.72 -15.70
N LEU A 62 -2.49 -3.51 -15.54
CA LEU A 62 -3.13 -3.11 -14.28
C LEU A 62 -4.36 -3.97 -14.01
N VAL A 63 -5.22 -4.16 -15.01
CA VAL A 63 -6.43 -4.99 -14.89
C VAL A 63 -6.07 -6.42 -14.51
N SER A 64 -5.08 -7.02 -15.18
CA SER A 64 -4.58 -8.35 -14.87
C SER A 64 -4.06 -8.46 -13.44
N SER A 65 -3.28 -7.47 -13.00
CA SER A 65 -2.74 -7.46 -11.63
C SER A 65 -3.83 -7.29 -10.57
N ILE A 66 -4.84 -6.43 -10.81
CA ILE A 66 -5.99 -6.29 -9.90
C ILE A 66 -6.78 -7.60 -9.83
N TYR A 67 -6.96 -8.27 -10.98
CA TYR A 67 -7.62 -9.57 -11.04
C TYR A 67 -6.85 -10.65 -10.23
N ASP A 68 -5.53 -10.64 -10.30
CA ASP A 68 -4.68 -11.54 -9.51
C ASP A 68 -4.94 -11.38 -8.00
N TYR A 69 -4.97 -10.14 -7.50
CA TYR A 69 -5.28 -9.88 -6.09
C TYR A 69 -6.71 -10.26 -5.70
N GLY A 70 -7.68 -9.95 -6.56
CA GLY A 70 -9.09 -10.14 -6.23
C GLY A 70 -9.59 -11.58 -6.36
N TYR A 71 -9.03 -12.36 -7.27
CA TYR A 71 -9.58 -13.67 -7.64
C TYR A 71 -8.58 -14.83 -7.55
N ASN A 72 -7.29 -14.56 -7.72
CA ASN A 72 -6.27 -15.61 -7.71
C ASN A 72 -5.52 -15.70 -6.36
N GLY A 73 -5.93 -14.90 -5.36
CA GLY A 73 -5.31 -14.92 -4.04
C GLY A 73 -3.86 -14.42 -4.02
N ALA A 74 -3.49 -13.55 -4.95
CA ALA A 74 -2.14 -12.99 -4.97
C ALA A 74 -1.89 -12.09 -3.75
N HIS A 75 -0.65 -12.10 -3.28
CA HIS A 75 -0.17 -11.27 -2.19
C HIS A 75 1.05 -10.48 -2.61
N ASP A 76 1.20 -9.27 -2.08
CA ASP A 76 2.49 -8.59 -2.03
C ASP A 76 3.26 -8.97 -0.77
N ILE A 77 4.56 -8.67 -0.75
CA ILE A 77 5.42 -9.00 0.39
C ILE A 77 4.91 -8.39 1.70
N PHE A 78 4.34 -7.17 1.65
CA PHE A 78 3.82 -6.49 2.84
C PHE A 78 2.56 -7.18 3.37
N SER A 79 1.59 -7.46 2.49
CA SER A 79 0.35 -8.16 2.88
C SER A 79 0.64 -9.59 3.37
N ARG A 80 1.60 -10.29 2.76
CA ARG A 80 2.02 -11.62 3.22
C ARG A 80 2.59 -11.56 4.64
N LEU A 81 3.55 -10.67 4.87
CA LEU A 81 4.16 -10.53 6.19
C LEU A 81 3.14 -10.15 7.26
N THR A 82 2.19 -9.27 6.93
CA THR A 82 1.18 -8.83 7.88
C THR A 82 0.25 -9.95 8.38
N ILE A 83 0.00 -10.96 7.54
CA ILE A 83 -0.84 -12.11 7.94
C ILE A 83 -0.03 -13.28 8.51
N THR A 84 1.31 -13.21 8.49
CA THR A 84 2.18 -14.24 9.07
C THR A 84 2.27 -14.04 10.59
N PRO A 85 2.01 -15.08 11.41
CA PRO A 85 2.23 -15.02 12.84
C PRO A 85 3.69 -14.61 13.15
N VAL A 86 3.88 -13.79 14.18
CA VAL A 86 5.22 -13.24 14.50
C VAL A 86 6.23 -14.34 14.85
N GLU A 87 5.77 -15.42 15.45
CA GLU A 87 6.55 -16.62 15.78
C GLU A 87 7.06 -17.37 14.55
N ASP A 88 6.39 -17.22 13.41
CA ASP A 88 6.75 -17.89 12.15
C ASP A 88 7.64 -17.00 11.25
N LEU A 89 7.87 -15.73 11.65
CA LEU A 89 8.73 -14.82 10.90
C LEU A 89 10.19 -15.17 11.07
N SER A 90 10.92 -15.31 9.97
CA SER A 90 12.38 -15.41 9.97
C SER A 90 13.05 -14.10 10.41
N ASP A 91 14.34 -14.16 10.74
CA ASP A 91 15.11 -12.96 11.11
C ASP A 91 15.21 -11.96 9.96
N ASP A 92 15.38 -12.42 8.72
CA ASP A 92 15.39 -11.57 7.52
C ASP A 92 14.03 -10.86 7.31
N GLU A 93 12.91 -11.55 7.61
CA GLU A 93 11.56 -10.96 7.51
C GLU A 93 11.31 -9.94 8.61
N LYS A 94 11.77 -10.18 9.82
CA LYS A 94 11.76 -9.21 10.92
C LYS A 94 12.57 -7.98 10.59
N GLU A 95 13.75 -8.16 10.03
CA GLU A 95 14.58 -7.04 9.57
C GLU A 95 13.89 -6.26 8.45
N PHE A 96 13.27 -6.94 7.50
CA PHE A 96 12.48 -6.30 6.44
C PHE A 96 11.33 -5.45 7.02
N ILE A 97 10.60 -5.97 8.01
CA ILE A 97 9.54 -5.23 8.69
C ILE A 97 10.09 -3.95 9.33
N LEU A 98 11.17 -4.05 10.09
CA LEU A 98 11.78 -2.89 10.77
C LEU A 98 12.33 -1.83 9.80
N ASN A 99 12.73 -2.26 8.61
CA ASN A 99 13.29 -1.36 7.60
C ASN A 99 12.24 -0.71 6.69
N HIS A 100 11.10 -1.36 6.45
CA HIS A 100 10.16 -0.95 5.40
C HIS A 100 8.74 -0.66 5.86
N PHE A 101 8.30 -1.15 7.02
CA PHE A 101 6.94 -0.91 7.50
C PHE A 101 6.74 0.46 8.11
N PHE A 102 7.79 1.28 8.17
CA PHE A 102 7.75 2.69 8.53
C PHE A 102 7.87 3.64 7.32
N ASP A 103 7.86 3.12 6.10
CA ASP A 103 7.93 3.90 4.85
C ASP A 103 6.60 4.65 4.59
N ALA A 104 6.27 5.57 5.49
CA ALA A 104 5.05 6.37 5.50
C ALA A 104 5.37 7.86 5.67
N ASN A 105 4.46 8.73 5.23
CA ASN A 105 4.64 10.17 5.44
C ASN A 105 4.63 10.49 6.94
N TYR A 106 5.77 10.92 7.47
CA TYR A 106 5.94 11.15 8.90
C TYR A 106 4.92 12.13 9.48
N GLN A 107 4.70 13.27 8.80
CA GLN A 107 3.83 14.33 9.31
C GLN A 107 2.35 13.94 9.32
N ASN A 108 1.92 13.23 8.28
CA ASN A 108 0.50 12.95 8.07
C ASN A 108 0.07 11.59 8.60
N MET A 109 1.01 10.64 8.75
CA MET A 109 0.70 9.24 9.01
C MET A 109 1.34 8.73 10.31
N VAL A 110 2.60 9.05 10.58
CA VAL A 110 3.29 8.60 11.79
C VAL A 110 2.96 9.52 12.97
N LEU A 111 3.17 10.82 12.83
CA LEU A 111 3.03 11.80 13.89
C LEU A 111 1.63 11.85 14.56
N PRO A 112 0.51 11.75 13.81
CA PRO A 112 -0.83 11.76 14.41
C PRO A 112 -1.17 10.50 15.20
N ASN A 113 -0.49 9.37 14.92
CA ASN A 113 -0.73 8.11 15.60
C ASN A 113 0.31 7.90 16.70
N THR A 114 -0.09 8.08 17.95
CA THR A 114 0.80 8.03 19.11
C THR A 114 1.55 6.70 19.24
N GLU A 115 0.87 5.58 19.00
CA GLU A 115 1.49 4.25 19.16
C GLU A 115 2.46 3.97 18.01
N TYR A 116 2.09 4.31 16.77
CA TYR A 116 2.99 4.15 15.64
C TYR A 116 4.22 5.06 15.77
N LYS A 117 4.02 6.30 16.26
CA LYS A 117 5.13 7.22 16.54
C LYS A 117 6.10 6.67 17.59
N LYS A 118 5.61 6.05 18.66
CA LYS A 118 6.50 5.44 19.68
C LYS A 118 7.37 4.33 19.06
N LEU A 119 6.79 3.47 18.22
CA LEU A 119 7.53 2.41 17.55
C LEU A 119 8.54 2.96 16.53
N TYR A 120 8.14 3.99 15.79
CA TYR A 120 9.01 4.74 14.89
C TYR A 120 10.20 5.34 15.65
N ASP A 121 9.93 6.08 16.73
CA ASP A 121 10.98 6.70 17.55
C ASP A 121 11.91 5.64 18.15
N LYS A 122 11.38 4.53 18.63
CA LYS A 122 12.17 3.40 19.12
C LYS A 122 13.13 2.90 18.04
N ARG A 123 12.66 2.70 16.81
CA ARG A 123 13.48 2.19 15.68
C ARG A 123 14.56 3.18 15.25
N PHE A 124 14.23 4.47 15.13
CA PHE A 124 15.09 5.44 14.46
C PHE A 124 15.89 6.35 15.38
N GLN A 125 15.53 6.44 16.66
CA GLN A 125 16.30 7.23 17.65
C GLN A 125 17.41 6.39 18.33
N ASN A 126 17.36 5.07 18.22
CA ASN A 126 18.35 4.16 18.80
C ASN A 126 18.97 3.33 17.68
N ALA A 127 20.10 3.80 17.14
CA ALA A 127 20.77 3.17 15.99
C ALA A 127 21.26 1.72 16.24
N ASP A 128 21.44 1.33 17.51
CA ASP A 128 21.97 0.03 17.89
C ASP A 128 20.90 -1.06 18.10
N LEU A 129 19.61 -0.73 17.97
CA LEU A 129 18.54 -1.70 18.18
C LEU A 129 18.40 -2.65 16.98
N GLY A 130 18.48 -3.95 17.27
CA GLY A 130 18.27 -5.04 16.32
C GLY A 130 16.88 -5.68 16.41
N ILE A 131 16.71 -6.76 15.66
CA ILE A 131 15.43 -7.52 15.57
C ILE A 131 14.98 -8.09 16.93
N ASN A 132 15.91 -8.39 17.83
CA ASN A 132 15.61 -8.98 19.16
C ASN A 132 15.18 -7.95 20.21
N ASP A 133 15.30 -6.67 19.91
CA ASP A 133 14.92 -5.58 20.81
C ASP A 133 13.43 -5.21 20.70
N PHE A 134 12.74 -5.82 19.75
CA PHE A 134 11.29 -5.67 19.55
C PHE A 134 10.57 -6.93 20.01
N SER A 135 9.58 -6.74 20.88
CA SER A 135 8.72 -7.83 21.35
C SER A 135 7.79 -8.33 20.23
N PRO A 136 7.24 -9.56 20.34
CA PRO A 136 6.23 -10.04 19.39
C PRO A 136 5.02 -9.11 19.26
N GLN A 137 4.60 -8.47 20.35
CA GLN A 137 3.50 -7.51 20.32
C GLN A 137 3.86 -6.27 19.51
N GLU A 138 5.09 -5.73 19.67
CA GLU A 138 5.54 -4.57 18.89
C GLU A 138 5.63 -4.88 17.39
N TYR A 139 6.04 -6.09 17.01
CA TYR A 139 5.99 -6.52 15.59
C TYR A 139 4.55 -6.57 15.07
N SER A 140 3.63 -7.14 15.84
CA SER A 140 2.20 -7.16 15.47
C SER A 140 1.65 -5.75 15.33
N ASP A 141 2.00 -4.85 16.23
CA ASP A 141 1.56 -3.46 16.19
C ASP A 141 2.14 -2.70 14.99
N ILE A 142 3.43 -2.90 14.67
CA ILE A 142 4.06 -2.31 13.46
C ILE A 142 3.31 -2.78 12.20
N MET A 143 3.08 -4.08 12.08
CA MET A 143 2.39 -4.66 10.93
C MET A 143 0.95 -4.14 10.80
N ALA A 144 0.20 -4.09 11.89
CA ALA A 144 -1.17 -3.60 11.90
C ALA A 144 -1.25 -2.09 11.61
N LEU A 145 -0.41 -1.28 12.26
CA LEU A 145 -0.43 0.17 12.12
C LEU A 145 0.07 0.63 10.75
N SER A 146 1.01 -0.09 10.13
CA SER A 146 1.44 0.21 8.78
C SER A 146 0.32 0.03 7.74
N LEU A 147 -0.63 -0.89 7.98
CA LEU A 147 -1.80 -1.09 7.10
C LEU A 147 -2.84 0.03 7.17
N ILE A 148 -2.98 0.70 8.31
CA ILE A 148 -3.95 1.78 8.49
C ILE A 148 -3.58 2.98 7.59
N HIS A 149 -2.32 3.10 7.23
CA HIS A 149 -1.78 4.22 6.46
C HIS A 149 -1.57 3.90 4.97
N ILE A 150 -1.89 2.67 4.57
CA ILE A 150 -1.77 2.20 3.19
C ILE A 150 -3.10 2.33 2.46
#